data_4b3244ca86ff64242ca2f8b5847b5866
#
_entry.id   4b3244ca86ff64242ca2f8b5847b5866
#
_cell.length_a   1.000
_cell.length_b   1.000
_cell.length_c   1.000
_cell.angle_alpha   90.00
_cell.angle_beta   90.00
_cell.angle_gamma   90.00
#
_symmetry.space_group_name_H-M   'P 1'
#
loop_
_entity.id
_entity.type
_entity.pdbx_description
1 polymer ?
#
loop_
_entity_poly.entity_id
_entity_poly.type
_entity_poly.pdbx_seq_one_letter_code
_entity_poly.pdbx_strand_id
1 'polypeptide(L)'
;MNDASAPADSPLGKPSVYGDSYDPTLLFPMPRAEKRGELGLTGTLPFFGMDVWNAYELSWLNQRGKPQVAIATLLVPAETPSMVESKSMKLYLNSLNQMRIDSQEALVALLQKDLSAACGAEIQIKLLPSKDFGKQVMGEFDGLLLDRLDITVDRYAPEPALLRAAVDQAPVEEALVSHLLRSNCPVTNQPDWASIQIRYSGPAIDQEGLLKYLIGFRQHQEFHEHCVERVFMDIQQQCQPSKLMVSARYTRRGGIDINPWRANFPLSGMPPNARHARQ
;
A
#
# COMPACT_ATOMS: atom_id res chain seq x y z
N MET A 1 -7.33 24.34 0.96
CA MET A 1 -6.92 23.71 -0.30
C MET A 1 -5.44 23.41 -0.16
N ASN A 2 -5.09 22.20 0.31
CA ASN A 2 -3.69 21.78 0.36
C ASN A 2 -3.37 21.19 -1.00
N ASP A 3 -2.52 21.90 -1.72
CA ASP A 3 -2.00 21.51 -3.03
C ASP A 3 -0.93 20.42 -2.81
N ALA A 4 -1.39 19.16 -2.68
CA ALA A 4 -0.50 18.00 -2.67
C ALA A 4 -0.13 17.66 -4.12
N SER A 5 0.59 18.59 -4.77
CA SER A 5 1.12 18.37 -6.12
C SER A 5 2.21 17.30 -6.06
N ALA A 6 2.17 16.35 -7.03
CA ALA A 6 3.33 15.49 -7.25
C ALA A 6 4.57 16.35 -7.49
N PRO A 7 5.77 15.86 -7.13
CA PRO A 7 7.00 16.55 -7.51
C PRO A 7 6.98 16.91 -9.00
N ALA A 8 7.38 18.13 -9.35
CA ALA A 8 7.25 18.69 -10.71
C ALA A 8 7.86 17.79 -11.81
N ASP A 9 8.83 16.96 -11.45
CA ASP A 9 9.54 16.05 -12.34
C ASP A 9 8.92 14.64 -12.42
N SER A 10 7.88 14.32 -11.61
CA SER A 10 7.20 13.02 -11.66
C SER A 10 6.58 12.79 -13.05
N PRO A 11 6.64 11.56 -13.61
CA PRO A 11 5.94 11.18 -14.84
C PRO A 11 4.43 11.13 -14.68
N LEU A 12 3.93 11.18 -13.45
CA LEU A 12 2.52 11.07 -13.12
C LEU A 12 1.74 12.27 -13.69
N GLY A 13 0.61 12.00 -14.36
CA GLY A 13 -0.20 13.04 -15.02
C GLY A 13 0.29 13.49 -16.40
N LYS A 14 1.50 13.10 -16.84
CA LYS A 14 2.05 13.42 -18.17
C LYS A 14 1.74 12.33 -19.20
N PRO A 15 1.71 12.62 -20.52
CA PRO A 15 1.64 11.60 -21.56
C PRO A 15 2.79 10.59 -21.40
N SER A 16 2.50 9.30 -21.57
CA SER A 16 3.48 8.23 -21.42
C SER A 16 3.91 7.71 -22.77
N VAL A 17 5.21 7.59 -22.98
CA VAL A 17 5.81 6.82 -24.06
C VAL A 17 6.26 5.49 -23.47
N TYR A 18 5.72 4.38 -23.97
CA TYR A 18 6.15 3.04 -23.59
C TYR A 18 7.37 2.68 -24.43
N GLY A 19 8.55 2.71 -23.80
CA GLY A 19 9.79 2.31 -24.46
C GLY A 19 9.89 0.79 -24.61
N ASP A 20 10.60 0.33 -25.65
CA ASP A 20 10.82 -1.09 -25.93
C ASP A 20 12.15 -1.62 -25.37
N SER A 21 12.91 -0.82 -24.66
CA SER A 21 14.20 -1.15 -24.08
C SER A 21 14.22 -0.95 -22.59
N TYR A 22 14.90 -1.87 -21.90
CA TYR A 22 15.11 -1.78 -20.46
C TYR A 22 15.76 -0.46 -20.07
N ASP A 23 15.14 0.21 -19.09
CA ASP A 23 15.60 1.51 -18.59
C ASP A 23 15.28 1.64 -17.08
N PRO A 24 16.26 1.44 -16.19
CA PRO A 24 16.08 1.62 -14.74
C PRO A 24 15.91 3.08 -14.33
N THR A 25 16.25 4.05 -15.18
CA THR A 25 16.08 5.49 -14.88
C THR A 25 14.63 5.93 -14.91
N LEU A 26 13.72 5.06 -15.38
CA LEU A 26 12.28 5.29 -15.31
C LEU A 26 11.75 5.25 -13.88
N LEU A 27 12.44 4.57 -12.94
CA LEU A 27 12.04 4.52 -11.54
C LEU A 27 12.18 5.91 -10.90
N PHE A 28 11.07 6.45 -10.42
CA PHE A 28 11.04 7.75 -9.76
C PHE A 28 10.90 7.56 -8.24
N PRO A 29 11.99 7.77 -7.46
CA PRO A 29 11.95 7.67 -6.02
C PRO A 29 11.23 8.88 -5.41
N MET A 30 10.38 8.62 -4.43
CA MET A 30 9.64 9.62 -3.67
C MET A 30 10.05 9.55 -2.20
N PRO A 31 10.71 10.59 -1.66
CA PRO A 31 11.09 10.63 -0.24
C PRO A 31 9.87 10.55 0.66
N ARG A 32 9.90 9.66 1.67
CA ARG A 32 8.81 9.53 2.65
C ARG A 32 8.81 10.65 3.69
N ALA A 33 9.96 11.29 3.90
CA ALA A 33 10.18 12.25 4.98
C ALA A 33 9.20 13.44 4.94
N GLU A 34 8.89 13.96 3.76
CA GLU A 34 7.99 15.11 3.59
C GLU A 34 6.60 14.81 4.16
N LYS A 35 5.97 13.75 3.67
CA LYS A 35 4.62 13.34 4.13
C LYS A 35 4.59 12.87 5.57
N ARG A 36 5.65 12.23 6.03
CA ARG A 36 5.82 11.85 7.43
C ARG A 36 5.97 13.07 8.34
N GLY A 37 6.62 14.13 7.87
CA GLY A 37 6.68 15.42 8.56
C GLY A 37 5.30 16.01 8.84
N GLU A 38 4.35 15.90 7.89
CA GLU A 38 2.95 16.32 8.09
C GLU A 38 2.23 15.54 9.20
N LEU A 39 2.66 14.30 9.47
CA LEU A 39 2.16 13.43 10.56
C LEU A 39 2.96 13.61 11.86
N GLY A 40 3.93 14.52 11.91
CA GLY A 40 4.83 14.69 13.06
C GLY A 40 5.83 13.56 13.22
N LEU A 41 6.02 12.71 12.21
CA LEU A 41 6.95 11.58 12.23
C LEU A 41 8.35 12.05 11.88
N THR A 42 9.12 12.43 12.89
CA THR A 42 10.53 12.81 12.79
C THR A 42 11.37 11.86 13.62
N GLY A 43 12.41 11.27 13.04
CA GLY A 43 13.30 10.33 13.74
C GLY A 43 12.81 8.88 13.69
N THR A 44 12.83 8.19 14.86
CA THR A 44 12.41 6.78 14.95
C THR A 44 10.92 6.64 14.73
N LEU A 45 10.52 5.74 13.80
CA LEU A 45 9.12 5.48 13.52
C LEU A 45 8.45 4.73 14.68
N PRO A 46 7.21 5.08 15.07
CA PRO A 46 6.46 4.39 16.12
C PRO A 46 5.85 3.06 15.62
N PHE A 47 6.14 2.67 14.41
CA PHE A 47 5.69 1.45 13.76
C PHE A 47 6.80 0.85 12.90
N PHE A 48 6.66 -0.40 12.57
CA PHE A 48 7.32 -1.06 11.44
C PHE A 48 6.25 -1.57 10.47
N GLY A 49 6.66 -2.02 9.31
CA GLY A 49 5.69 -2.52 8.34
C GLY A 49 6.25 -2.78 6.97
N MET A 50 5.34 -2.97 6.03
CA MET A 50 5.69 -3.30 4.65
C MET A 50 4.67 -2.69 3.69
N ASP A 51 5.14 -2.21 2.55
CA ASP A 51 4.30 -1.96 1.40
C ASP A 51 4.44 -3.17 0.48
N VAL A 52 3.38 -3.98 0.40
CA VAL A 52 3.36 -5.19 -0.42
C VAL A 52 2.77 -4.85 -1.78
N TRP A 53 3.60 -4.85 -2.80
CA TRP A 53 3.17 -4.60 -4.18
C TRP A 53 3.02 -5.92 -4.91
N ASN A 54 1.94 -6.10 -5.66
CA ASN A 54 1.78 -7.21 -6.59
C ASN A 54 1.69 -6.68 -8.01
N ALA A 55 2.63 -7.11 -8.86
CA ALA A 55 2.65 -6.78 -10.29
C ALA A 55 2.23 -7.99 -11.10
N TYR A 56 1.08 -7.88 -11.76
CA TYR A 56 0.42 -9.00 -12.46
C TYR A 56 0.79 -9.11 -13.95
N GLU A 57 1.40 -8.06 -14.50
CA GLU A 57 1.72 -7.94 -15.92
C GLU A 57 3.22 -8.04 -16.21
N LEU A 58 4.02 -8.60 -15.26
CA LEU A 58 5.46 -8.76 -15.45
C LEU A 58 5.72 -9.74 -16.59
N SER A 59 6.48 -9.28 -17.60
CA SER A 59 6.85 -10.06 -18.77
C SER A 59 8.29 -9.76 -19.22
N TRP A 60 8.93 -10.76 -19.82
CA TRP A 60 10.26 -10.67 -20.44
C TRP A 60 10.41 -11.72 -21.52
N LEU A 61 11.51 -11.73 -22.27
CA LEU A 61 11.82 -12.76 -23.25
C LEU A 61 12.85 -13.75 -22.70
N ASN A 62 12.67 -15.04 -22.96
CA ASN A 62 13.76 -15.99 -22.77
C ASN A 62 14.83 -15.83 -23.88
N GLN A 63 15.94 -16.56 -23.81
CA GLN A 63 17.05 -16.45 -24.76
C GLN A 63 16.65 -16.76 -26.21
N ARG A 64 15.57 -17.51 -26.43
CA ARG A 64 15.02 -17.82 -27.77
C ARG A 64 13.97 -16.81 -28.25
N GLY A 65 13.74 -15.74 -27.49
CA GLY A 65 12.77 -14.69 -27.82
C GLY A 65 11.30 -15.07 -27.54
N LYS A 66 11.05 -16.17 -26.83
CA LYS A 66 9.70 -16.53 -26.40
C LYS A 66 9.32 -15.72 -25.15
N PRO A 67 8.18 -15.02 -25.13
CA PRO A 67 7.70 -14.31 -23.95
C PRO A 67 7.51 -15.24 -22.75
N GLN A 68 7.88 -14.73 -21.57
CA GLN A 68 7.64 -15.30 -20.26
C GLN A 68 6.78 -14.35 -19.46
N VAL A 69 5.96 -14.87 -18.56
CA VAL A 69 5.11 -14.07 -17.66
C VAL A 69 5.19 -14.61 -16.24
N ALA A 70 5.10 -13.71 -15.26
CA ALA A 70 5.01 -14.05 -13.85
C ALA A 70 4.20 -12.99 -13.10
N ILE A 71 3.73 -13.34 -11.89
CA ILE A 71 3.29 -12.34 -10.91
C ILE A 71 4.49 -12.06 -10.01
N ALA A 72 4.87 -10.79 -9.87
CA ALA A 72 5.89 -10.39 -8.92
C ALA A 72 5.23 -9.81 -7.65
N THR A 73 5.70 -10.28 -6.49
CA THR A 73 5.42 -9.63 -5.20
C THR A 73 6.69 -8.92 -4.74
N LEU A 74 6.58 -7.62 -4.53
CA LEU A 74 7.66 -6.74 -4.07
C LEU A 74 7.37 -6.38 -2.61
N LEU A 75 8.33 -6.61 -1.74
CA LEU A 75 8.23 -6.33 -0.31
C LEU A 75 9.12 -5.13 0.02
N VAL A 76 8.50 -3.97 0.17
CA VAL A 76 9.18 -2.69 0.43
C VAL A 76 9.02 -2.35 1.90
N PRO A 77 10.09 -2.41 2.73
CA PRO A 77 10.00 -2.07 4.15
C PRO A 77 9.51 -0.63 4.36
N ALA A 78 8.66 -0.42 5.37
CA ALA A 78 8.18 0.91 5.72
C ALA A 78 9.32 1.88 6.07
N GLU A 79 10.43 1.35 6.57
CA GLU A 79 11.62 2.09 7.00
C GLU A 79 12.47 2.63 5.83
N THR A 80 12.17 2.22 4.57
CA THR A 80 12.93 2.73 3.41
C THR A 80 12.84 4.26 3.34
N PRO A 81 13.92 4.97 3.01
CA PRO A 81 13.91 6.43 2.90
C PRO A 81 12.98 6.93 1.80
N SER A 82 12.82 6.14 0.74
CA SER A 82 11.93 6.46 -0.39
C SER A 82 11.01 5.31 -0.72
N MET A 83 9.89 5.62 -1.35
CA MET A 83 9.04 4.70 -2.11
C MET A 83 9.16 5.03 -3.60
N VAL A 84 8.68 4.15 -4.49
CA VAL A 84 8.67 4.41 -5.95
C VAL A 84 7.30 4.92 -6.36
N GLU A 85 7.24 5.92 -7.23
CA GLU A 85 5.98 6.39 -7.81
C GLU A 85 5.36 5.31 -8.71
N SER A 86 4.05 5.08 -8.56
CA SER A 86 3.37 3.90 -9.14
C SER A 86 3.33 3.88 -10.67
N LYS A 87 3.24 5.03 -11.34
CA LYS A 87 3.27 5.11 -12.81
C LYS A 87 4.67 4.83 -13.33
N SER A 88 5.69 5.34 -12.64
CA SER A 88 7.09 5.08 -12.97
C SER A 88 7.44 3.61 -12.81
N MET A 89 6.92 2.95 -11.78
CA MET A 89 7.04 1.50 -11.61
C MET A 89 6.45 0.74 -12.81
N LYS A 90 5.26 1.13 -13.29
CA LYS A 90 4.62 0.48 -14.45
C LYS A 90 5.45 0.67 -15.72
N LEU A 91 5.99 1.87 -15.94
CA LEU A 91 6.87 2.15 -17.09
C LEU A 91 8.15 1.33 -17.02
N TYR A 92 8.76 1.24 -15.83
CA TYR A 92 9.95 0.41 -15.60
C TYR A 92 9.67 -1.07 -15.88
N LEU A 93 8.60 -1.64 -15.31
CA LEU A 93 8.25 -3.05 -15.56
C LEU A 93 7.93 -3.30 -17.04
N ASN A 94 7.29 -2.34 -17.73
CA ASN A 94 7.03 -2.43 -19.16
C ASN A 94 8.34 -2.43 -19.99
N SER A 95 9.38 -1.72 -19.57
CA SER A 95 10.66 -1.67 -20.27
C SER A 95 11.38 -3.03 -20.36
N LEU A 96 10.99 -3.99 -19.51
CA LEU A 96 11.51 -5.37 -19.50
C LEU A 96 10.88 -6.27 -20.58
N ASN A 97 9.74 -5.89 -21.18
CA ASN A 97 8.94 -6.74 -22.05
C ASN A 97 9.69 -7.32 -23.25
N GLN A 98 10.65 -6.58 -23.80
CA GLN A 98 11.49 -7.01 -24.94
C GLN A 98 12.90 -7.45 -24.51
N MET A 99 13.20 -7.41 -23.21
CA MET A 99 14.52 -7.79 -22.69
C MET A 99 14.66 -9.30 -22.63
N ARG A 100 15.79 -9.81 -23.16
CA ARG A 100 16.14 -11.25 -23.02
C ARG A 100 16.83 -11.48 -21.69
N ILE A 101 16.25 -12.34 -20.87
CA ILE A 101 16.76 -12.69 -19.52
C ILE A 101 16.94 -14.19 -19.44
N ASP A 102 18.09 -14.64 -18.90
CA ASP A 102 18.51 -16.03 -18.89
C ASP A 102 17.62 -16.91 -18.00
N SER A 103 17.23 -16.40 -16.84
CA SER A 103 16.46 -17.14 -15.85
C SER A 103 15.58 -16.24 -14.98
N GLN A 104 14.70 -16.87 -14.21
CA GLN A 104 13.87 -16.15 -13.22
C GLN A 104 14.74 -15.56 -12.10
N GLU A 105 15.80 -16.24 -11.71
CA GLU A 105 16.76 -15.79 -10.70
C GLU A 105 17.50 -14.54 -11.18
N ALA A 106 17.90 -14.48 -12.45
CA ALA A 106 18.52 -13.30 -13.06
C ALA A 106 17.53 -12.10 -13.09
N LEU A 107 16.25 -12.35 -13.40
CA LEU A 107 15.21 -11.34 -13.34
C LEU A 107 15.01 -10.82 -11.91
N VAL A 108 14.93 -11.72 -10.92
CA VAL A 108 14.80 -11.32 -9.50
C VAL A 108 15.98 -10.47 -9.07
N ALA A 109 17.21 -10.87 -9.40
CA ALA A 109 18.41 -10.12 -9.04
C ALA A 109 18.42 -8.71 -9.68
N LEU A 110 17.98 -8.59 -10.94
CA LEU A 110 17.85 -7.33 -11.65
C LEU A 110 16.83 -6.41 -10.96
N LEU A 111 15.61 -6.90 -10.74
CA LEU A 111 14.55 -6.15 -10.07
C LEU A 111 14.97 -5.73 -8.66
N GLN A 112 15.58 -6.64 -7.90
CA GLN A 112 16.05 -6.36 -6.54
C GLN A 112 17.10 -5.25 -6.53
N LYS A 113 18.08 -5.31 -7.43
CA LYS A 113 19.12 -4.29 -7.57
C LYS A 113 18.51 -2.91 -7.84
N ASP A 114 17.66 -2.80 -8.86
CA ASP A 114 17.14 -1.51 -9.32
C ASP A 114 16.19 -0.89 -8.31
N LEU A 115 15.27 -1.70 -7.77
CA LEU A 115 14.30 -1.22 -6.80
C LEU A 115 14.94 -0.90 -5.44
N SER A 116 15.95 -1.66 -5.02
CA SER A 116 16.71 -1.33 -3.80
C SER A 116 17.47 -0.02 -3.96
N ALA A 117 18.03 0.24 -5.12
CA ALA A 117 18.68 1.52 -5.40
C ALA A 117 17.67 2.69 -5.38
N ALA A 118 16.50 2.53 -5.98
CA ALA A 118 15.46 3.56 -6.01
C ALA A 118 14.86 3.82 -4.62
N CYS A 119 14.63 2.78 -3.80
CA CYS A 119 14.07 2.93 -2.45
C CYS A 119 15.11 3.32 -1.39
N GLY A 120 16.39 3.16 -1.68
CA GLY A 120 17.49 3.44 -0.76
C GLY A 120 17.67 2.40 0.35
N ALA A 121 17.12 1.18 0.18
CA ALA A 121 17.25 0.05 1.09
C ALA A 121 16.92 -1.26 0.37
N GLU A 122 17.27 -2.39 0.97
CA GLU A 122 17.03 -3.72 0.41
C GLU A 122 15.54 -4.03 0.24
N ILE A 123 15.16 -4.42 -0.98
CA ILE A 123 13.81 -4.85 -1.36
C ILE A 123 13.82 -6.34 -1.64
N GLN A 124 12.84 -7.06 -1.13
CA GLN A 124 12.69 -8.48 -1.44
C GLN A 124 11.70 -8.68 -2.59
N ILE A 125 12.04 -9.58 -3.51
CA ILE A 125 11.23 -9.91 -4.68
C ILE A 125 10.87 -11.40 -4.63
N LYS A 126 9.60 -11.71 -4.84
CA LYS A 126 9.10 -13.09 -5.01
C LYS A 126 8.40 -13.19 -6.36
N LEU A 127 8.74 -14.21 -7.14
CA LEU A 127 8.04 -14.49 -8.41
C LEU A 127 7.14 -15.71 -8.26
N LEU A 128 5.93 -15.59 -8.77
CA LEU A 128 5.04 -16.71 -9.02
C LEU A 128 5.00 -16.94 -10.53
N PRO A 129 5.64 -17.99 -11.03
CA PRO A 129 5.66 -18.32 -12.46
C PRO A 129 4.29 -18.82 -12.94
N SER A 130 4.03 -18.72 -14.24
CA SER A 130 2.73 -19.08 -14.85
C SER A 130 2.23 -20.50 -14.53
N LYS A 131 3.14 -21.47 -14.39
CA LYS A 131 2.81 -22.85 -13.99
C LYS A 131 2.17 -22.95 -12.59
N ASP A 132 2.37 -21.93 -11.75
CA ASP A 132 1.94 -21.89 -10.36
C ASP A 132 0.77 -20.91 -10.12
N PHE A 133 0.22 -20.29 -11.16
CA PHE A 133 -0.90 -19.32 -11.01
C PHE A 133 -2.12 -19.93 -10.31
N GLY A 134 -2.37 -21.23 -10.48
CA GLY A 134 -3.45 -21.93 -9.76
C GLY A 134 -3.25 -22.05 -8.25
N LYS A 135 -2.07 -21.68 -7.72
CA LYS A 135 -1.78 -21.64 -6.27
C LYS A 135 -2.20 -20.31 -5.63
N GLN A 136 -2.65 -19.32 -6.43
CA GLN A 136 -3.16 -18.07 -5.90
C GLN A 136 -4.43 -18.31 -5.08
N VAL A 137 -4.43 -17.81 -3.85
CA VAL A 137 -5.56 -17.97 -2.91
C VAL A 137 -6.34 -16.66 -2.88
N MET A 138 -7.66 -16.79 -3.00
CA MET A 138 -8.60 -15.71 -2.69
C MET A 138 -8.88 -15.72 -1.19
N GLY A 139 -8.94 -14.54 -0.58
CA GLY A 139 -9.24 -14.39 0.84
C GLY A 139 -9.84 -13.02 1.12
N GLU A 140 -10.27 -12.82 2.36
CA GLU A 140 -10.74 -11.53 2.86
C GLU A 140 -10.14 -11.30 4.25
N PHE A 141 -10.17 -10.06 4.72
CA PHE A 141 -9.83 -9.77 6.10
C PHE A 141 -10.83 -10.44 7.05
N ASP A 142 -10.33 -11.09 8.08
CA ASP A 142 -11.13 -11.57 9.20
C ASP A 142 -11.40 -10.43 10.20
N GLY A 143 -12.54 -10.46 10.86
CA GLY A 143 -12.91 -9.45 11.85
C GLY A 143 -14.35 -8.99 11.75
N LEU A 144 -14.71 -8.05 12.60
CA LEU A 144 -16.04 -7.46 12.64
C LEU A 144 -16.19 -6.44 11.52
N LEU A 145 -17.13 -6.66 10.61
CA LEU A 145 -17.41 -5.77 9.50
C LEU A 145 -18.15 -4.51 9.99
N LEU A 146 -17.50 -3.34 9.90
CA LEU A 146 -18.09 -2.06 10.27
C LEU A 146 -19.17 -1.59 9.30
N ASP A 147 -19.10 -2.01 8.03
CA ASP A 147 -20.01 -1.60 6.97
C ASP A 147 -21.48 -2.03 7.22
N ARG A 148 -21.70 -2.90 8.20
CA ARG A 148 -23.04 -3.29 8.70
C ARG A 148 -23.78 -2.18 9.43
N LEU A 149 -23.06 -1.14 9.87
CA LEU A 149 -23.64 -0.04 10.64
C LEU A 149 -24.42 0.89 9.71
N ASP A 150 -25.69 1.11 10.02
CA ASP A 150 -26.54 2.09 9.33
C ASP A 150 -26.33 3.47 9.95
N ILE A 151 -25.43 4.25 9.38
CA ILE A 151 -25.00 5.55 9.91
C ILE A 151 -25.28 6.69 8.92
N THR A 152 -25.49 7.89 9.45
CA THR A 152 -25.55 9.11 8.64
C THR A 152 -24.16 9.72 8.53
N VAL A 153 -23.75 10.08 7.30
CA VAL A 153 -22.48 10.73 7.00
C VAL A 153 -22.73 12.00 6.20
N ASP A 154 -22.24 13.11 6.69
CA ASP A 154 -22.40 14.45 6.10
C ASP A 154 -21.05 15.10 5.72
N ARG A 155 -19.93 14.48 6.09
CA ARG A 155 -18.57 14.98 5.83
C ARG A 155 -17.69 13.91 5.19
N TYR A 156 -16.86 14.36 4.24
CA TYR A 156 -15.95 13.51 3.47
C TYR A 156 -14.50 14.04 3.51
N ALA A 157 -14.06 14.43 4.71
CA ALA A 157 -12.67 14.74 5.05
C ALA A 157 -12.27 13.93 6.30
N PRO A 158 -11.04 13.40 6.40
CA PRO A 158 -10.58 12.72 7.61
C PRO A 158 -10.63 13.68 8.81
N GLU A 159 -11.32 13.27 9.86
CA GLU A 159 -11.48 14.05 11.08
C GLU A 159 -11.07 13.19 12.27
N PRO A 160 -9.82 13.29 12.78
CA PRO A 160 -9.33 12.47 13.88
C PRO A 160 -10.17 12.57 15.16
N ALA A 161 -10.87 13.69 15.39
CA ALA A 161 -11.75 13.87 16.55
C ALA A 161 -12.96 12.91 16.60
N LEU A 162 -13.28 12.24 15.48
CA LEU A 162 -14.29 11.18 15.43
C LEU A 162 -13.79 9.87 16.06
N LEU A 163 -12.48 9.68 16.15
CA LEU A 163 -11.86 8.52 16.78
C LEU A 163 -11.93 8.67 18.29
N ARG A 164 -12.73 7.83 18.92
CA ARG A 164 -12.92 7.79 20.37
C ARG A 164 -12.77 6.36 20.87
N ALA A 165 -12.37 6.21 22.12
CA ALA A 165 -12.25 4.91 22.77
C ALA A 165 -12.76 4.97 24.21
N ALA A 166 -13.28 3.85 24.69
CA ALA A 166 -13.86 3.71 26.04
C ALA A 166 -12.74 3.45 27.06
N VAL A 167 -12.01 4.49 27.44
CA VAL A 167 -10.82 4.41 28.33
C VAL A 167 -11.14 3.92 29.75
N ASP A 168 -12.40 4.06 30.19
CA ASP A 168 -12.86 3.65 31.54
C ASP A 168 -13.35 2.19 31.58
N GLN A 169 -13.28 1.47 30.47
CA GLN A 169 -13.69 0.07 30.36
C GLN A 169 -12.47 -0.87 30.29
N ALA A 170 -12.71 -2.15 30.52
CA ALA A 170 -11.67 -3.15 30.34
C ALA A 170 -11.17 -3.16 28.89
N PRO A 171 -9.84 -3.26 28.66
CA PRO A 171 -9.29 -3.33 27.34
C PRO A 171 -9.79 -4.58 26.59
N VAL A 172 -9.94 -4.44 25.30
CA VAL A 172 -10.37 -5.48 24.37
C VAL A 172 -9.25 -5.87 23.39
N GLU A 173 -9.40 -7.02 22.74
CA GLU A 173 -8.62 -7.39 21.57
C GLU A 173 -9.60 -7.62 20.41
N GLU A 174 -9.51 -6.76 19.39
CA GLU A 174 -10.48 -6.75 18.29
C GLU A 174 -9.77 -6.63 16.93
N ALA A 175 -10.46 -7.15 15.91
CA ALA A 175 -10.18 -6.90 14.52
C ALA A 175 -11.42 -6.28 13.87
N LEU A 176 -11.30 -5.06 13.38
CA LEU A 176 -12.35 -4.29 12.71
C LEU A 176 -12.05 -4.17 11.24
N VAL A 177 -13.05 -4.36 10.37
CA VAL A 177 -12.88 -4.36 8.91
C VAL A 177 -13.85 -3.40 8.25
N SER A 178 -13.41 -2.67 7.24
CA SER A 178 -14.29 -1.91 6.35
C SER A 178 -13.84 -2.05 4.89
N HIS A 179 -14.80 -2.15 3.99
CA HIS A 179 -14.58 -2.14 2.54
C HIS A 179 -14.88 -0.76 1.91
N LEU A 180 -15.18 0.25 2.74
CA LEU A 180 -15.61 1.58 2.30
C LEU A 180 -14.46 2.59 2.19
N LEU A 181 -13.21 2.19 2.54
CA LEU A 181 -12.08 3.08 2.38
C LEU A 181 -11.92 3.44 0.90
N ARG A 182 -11.87 4.74 0.65
CA ARG A 182 -11.58 5.33 -0.65
C ARG A 182 -10.76 6.60 -0.43
N SER A 183 -9.67 6.73 -1.16
CA SER A 183 -8.92 7.98 -1.31
C SER A 183 -8.83 8.35 -2.79
N ASN A 184 -8.15 9.43 -3.11
CA ASN A 184 -7.87 9.81 -4.48
C ASN A 184 -6.35 9.94 -4.66
N CYS A 185 -5.87 9.57 -5.84
CA CYS A 185 -4.49 9.84 -6.22
C CYS A 185 -4.23 11.35 -6.15
N PRO A 186 -3.15 11.81 -5.47
CA PRO A 186 -2.88 13.23 -5.29
C PRO A 186 -2.57 13.97 -6.61
N VAL A 187 -2.30 13.24 -7.68
CA VAL A 187 -1.90 13.81 -8.98
C VAL A 187 -3.00 13.74 -10.02
N THR A 188 -3.63 12.56 -10.18
CA THR A 188 -4.63 12.34 -11.24
C THR A 188 -6.06 12.50 -10.73
N ASN A 189 -6.23 12.62 -9.40
CA ASN A 189 -7.53 12.61 -8.72
C ASN A 189 -8.37 11.34 -9.00
N GLN A 190 -7.74 10.30 -9.56
CA GLN A 190 -8.42 9.02 -9.78
C GLN A 190 -8.69 8.33 -8.45
N PRO A 191 -9.89 7.75 -8.23
CA PRO A 191 -10.22 7.08 -6.98
C PRO A 191 -9.39 5.81 -6.78
N ASP A 192 -8.92 5.64 -5.53
CA ASP A 192 -8.21 4.48 -5.03
C ASP A 192 -9.08 3.79 -3.96
N TRP A 193 -9.66 2.66 -4.30
CA TRP A 193 -10.55 1.88 -3.44
C TRP A 193 -9.77 0.84 -2.65
N ALA A 194 -10.12 0.65 -1.37
CA ALA A 194 -9.49 -0.36 -0.53
C ALA A 194 -10.47 -1.04 0.43
N SER A 195 -10.05 -2.23 0.88
CA SER A 195 -10.48 -2.82 2.14
C SER A 195 -9.43 -2.52 3.19
N ILE A 196 -9.85 -2.20 4.41
CA ILE A 196 -8.94 -1.90 5.52
C ILE A 196 -9.29 -2.76 6.73
N GLN A 197 -8.26 -3.23 7.44
CA GLN A 197 -8.37 -3.94 8.70
C GLN A 197 -7.60 -3.19 9.78
N ILE A 198 -8.21 -3.02 10.95
CA ILE A 198 -7.61 -2.47 12.16
C ILE A 198 -7.65 -3.56 13.21
N ARG A 199 -6.46 -4.11 13.58
CA ARG A 199 -6.29 -5.05 14.70
C ARG A 199 -5.65 -4.31 15.86
N TYR A 200 -6.23 -4.42 17.04
CA TYR A 200 -5.69 -3.71 18.19
C TYR A 200 -5.97 -4.43 19.51
N SER A 201 -5.16 -4.09 20.51
CA SER A 201 -5.43 -4.38 21.92
C SER A 201 -5.40 -3.06 22.69
N GLY A 202 -6.48 -2.74 23.40
CA GLY A 202 -6.61 -1.48 24.12
C GLY A 202 -8.04 -1.11 24.47
N PRO A 203 -8.32 0.16 24.80
CA PRO A 203 -9.69 0.63 25.01
C PRO A 203 -10.57 0.39 23.79
N ALA A 204 -11.81 -0.04 24.00
CA ALA A 204 -12.74 -0.34 22.91
C ALA A 204 -12.99 0.91 22.05
N ILE A 205 -12.71 0.83 20.75
CA ILE A 205 -12.86 1.94 19.80
C ILE A 205 -14.34 2.08 19.42
N ASP A 206 -14.86 3.31 19.41
CA ASP A 206 -16.19 3.62 18.90
C ASP A 206 -16.28 3.26 17.41
N GLN A 207 -17.07 2.24 17.10
CA GLN A 207 -17.18 1.68 15.76
C GLN A 207 -17.84 2.65 14.76
N GLU A 208 -18.82 3.43 15.22
CA GLU A 208 -19.49 4.43 14.39
C GLU A 208 -18.53 5.58 14.05
N GLY A 209 -17.82 6.11 15.05
CA GLY A 209 -16.82 7.15 14.86
C GLY A 209 -15.69 6.70 13.95
N LEU A 210 -15.19 5.47 14.13
CA LEU A 210 -14.16 4.88 13.26
C LEU A 210 -14.67 4.74 11.81
N LEU A 211 -15.89 4.25 11.60
CA LEU A 211 -16.44 4.10 10.25
C LEU A 211 -16.60 5.47 9.57
N LYS A 212 -17.11 6.48 10.27
CA LYS A 212 -17.22 7.86 9.77
C LYS A 212 -15.84 8.43 9.41
N TYR A 213 -14.84 8.22 10.25
CA TYR A 213 -13.46 8.61 9.99
C TYR A 213 -12.91 7.99 8.70
N LEU A 214 -13.07 6.66 8.52
CA LEU A 214 -12.62 5.94 7.33
C LEU A 214 -13.34 6.43 6.06
N ILE A 215 -14.66 6.68 6.12
CA ILE A 215 -15.44 7.26 5.03
C ILE A 215 -14.96 8.68 4.68
N GLY A 216 -14.43 9.41 5.66
CA GLY A 216 -13.87 10.74 5.49
C GLY A 216 -12.75 10.81 4.44
N PHE A 217 -12.03 9.73 4.19
CA PHE A 217 -11.00 9.70 3.15
C PHE A 217 -11.54 9.81 1.72
N ARG A 218 -12.85 9.73 1.52
CA ARG A 218 -13.49 9.67 0.20
C ARG A 218 -13.15 10.83 -0.74
N GLN A 219 -12.80 11.98 -0.24
CA GLN A 219 -12.33 13.13 -1.01
C GLN A 219 -10.88 13.52 -0.70
N HIS A 220 -10.20 12.73 0.15
CA HIS A 220 -8.82 12.98 0.52
C HIS A 220 -7.86 12.52 -0.57
N GLN A 221 -6.82 13.32 -0.81
CA GLN A 221 -5.77 13.04 -1.79
C GLN A 221 -4.50 12.61 -1.08
N GLU A 222 -4.15 11.35 -1.19
CA GLU A 222 -2.92 10.81 -0.59
C GLU A 222 -2.52 9.49 -1.26
N PHE A 223 -1.22 9.13 -1.22
CA PHE A 223 -0.75 7.81 -1.64
C PHE A 223 -1.19 6.74 -0.65
N HIS A 224 -1.31 5.50 -1.11
CA HIS A 224 -1.79 4.35 -0.34
C HIS A 224 -1.02 4.16 0.96
N GLU A 225 0.31 4.24 0.88
CA GLU A 225 1.23 4.04 2.00
C GLU A 225 1.02 5.11 3.09
N HIS A 226 0.90 6.36 2.68
CA HIS A 226 0.69 7.47 3.60
C HIS A 226 -0.73 7.47 4.19
N CYS A 227 -1.75 7.05 3.43
CA CYS A 227 -3.09 6.84 3.99
C CYS A 227 -3.07 5.86 5.17
N VAL A 228 -2.36 4.73 5.03
CA VAL A 228 -2.26 3.74 6.10
C VAL A 228 -1.44 4.28 7.27
N GLU A 229 -0.36 5.02 7.03
CA GLU A 229 0.41 5.69 8.08
C GLU A 229 -0.43 6.73 8.84
N ARG A 230 -1.24 7.53 8.14
CA ARG A 230 -2.17 8.49 8.73
C ARG A 230 -3.21 7.79 9.61
N VAL A 231 -3.88 6.76 9.09
CA VAL A 231 -4.86 5.99 9.86
C VAL A 231 -4.23 5.38 11.11
N PHE A 232 -3.01 4.83 10.98
CA PHE A 232 -2.26 4.30 12.11
C PHE A 232 -1.99 5.38 13.16
N MET A 233 -1.46 6.53 12.76
CA MET A 233 -1.10 7.62 13.68
C MET A 233 -2.31 8.23 14.35
N ASP A 234 -3.39 8.48 13.60
CA ASP A 234 -4.62 9.07 14.16
C ASP A 234 -5.26 8.13 15.20
N ILE A 235 -5.34 6.81 14.91
CA ILE A 235 -5.84 5.83 15.88
C ILE A 235 -4.91 5.75 17.10
N GLN A 236 -3.59 5.72 16.88
CA GLN A 236 -2.62 5.65 17.97
C GLN A 236 -2.74 6.88 18.90
N GLN A 237 -2.92 8.07 18.35
CA GLN A 237 -3.04 9.30 19.11
C GLN A 237 -4.38 9.44 19.84
N GLN A 238 -5.48 9.12 19.17
CA GLN A 238 -6.83 9.35 19.71
C GLN A 238 -7.32 8.23 20.61
N CYS A 239 -7.01 6.97 20.27
CA CYS A 239 -7.54 5.79 20.96
C CYS A 239 -6.51 5.11 21.87
N GLN A 240 -5.22 5.40 21.71
CA GLN A 240 -4.10 4.91 22.53
C GLN A 240 -4.07 3.39 22.78
N PRO A 241 -4.25 2.56 21.75
CA PRO A 241 -4.13 1.12 21.90
C PRO A 241 -2.69 0.74 22.26
N SER A 242 -2.52 -0.29 23.12
CA SER A 242 -1.20 -0.82 23.46
C SER A 242 -0.56 -1.61 22.31
N LYS A 243 -1.42 -2.25 21.48
CA LYS A 243 -1.03 -2.90 20.22
C LYS A 243 -1.94 -2.39 19.12
N LEU A 244 -1.36 -2.05 18.01
CA LEU A 244 -2.09 -1.59 16.83
C LEU A 244 -1.43 -2.13 15.56
N MET A 245 -2.26 -2.67 14.67
CA MET A 245 -1.90 -2.99 13.29
C MET A 245 -2.99 -2.45 12.37
N VAL A 246 -2.58 -1.70 11.36
CA VAL A 246 -3.45 -1.22 10.28
C VAL A 246 -2.96 -1.83 8.98
N SER A 247 -3.84 -2.47 8.22
CA SER A 247 -3.55 -3.12 6.94
C SER A 247 -4.59 -2.72 5.91
N ALA A 248 -4.16 -2.33 4.72
CA ALA A 248 -5.07 -2.04 3.60
C ALA A 248 -4.77 -2.93 2.39
N ARG A 249 -5.83 -3.25 1.63
CA ARG A 249 -5.78 -3.98 0.36
C ARG A 249 -6.45 -3.12 -0.69
N TYR A 250 -5.64 -2.48 -1.54
CA TYR A 250 -6.14 -1.59 -2.58
C TYR A 250 -6.45 -2.35 -3.87
N THR A 251 -7.45 -1.86 -4.59
CA THR A 251 -7.79 -2.41 -5.90
C THR A 251 -6.70 -2.12 -6.92
N ARG A 252 -6.51 -3.06 -7.86
CA ARG A 252 -5.53 -2.93 -8.94
C ARG A 252 -5.77 -1.73 -9.84
N ARG A 253 -4.68 -1.08 -10.23
CA ARG A 253 -4.65 -0.08 -11.29
C ARG A 253 -3.45 -0.31 -12.20
N GLY A 254 -3.72 -0.51 -13.51
CA GLY A 254 -2.64 -0.72 -14.49
C GLY A 254 -1.75 -1.91 -14.13
N GLY A 255 -2.35 -3.06 -13.78
CA GLY A 255 -1.65 -4.30 -13.48
C GLY A 255 -0.89 -4.35 -12.15
N ILE A 256 -1.05 -3.34 -11.25
CA ILE A 256 -0.38 -3.30 -9.94
C ILE A 256 -1.40 -3.01 -8.85
N ASP A 257 -1.31 -3.71 -7.72
CA ASP A 257 -1.89 -3.31 -6.44
C ASP A 257 -0.81 -3.03 -5.39
N ILE A 258 -1.12 -2.14 -4.44
CA ILE A 258 -0.21 -1.71 -3.38
C ILE A 258 -0.94 -1.87 -2.05
N ASN A 259 -0.39 -2.71 -1.17
CA ASN A 259 -1.05 -3.17 0.04
C ASN A 259 -0.18 -2.90 1.27
N PRO A 260 -0.23 -1.67 1.81
CA PRO A 260 0.56 -1.30 2.97
C PRO A 260 -0.02 -1.87 4.26
N TRP A 261 0.88 -2.19 5.21
CA TRP A 261 0.51 -2.44 6.58
C TRP A 261 1.54 -1.85 7.54
N ARG A 262 1.08 -1.43 8.73
CA ARG A 262 1.90 -0.86 9.82
C ARG A 262 1.50 -1.48 11.14
N ALA A 263 2.47 -1.80 12.00
CA ALA A 263 2.24 -2.35 13.34
C ALA A 263 3.25 -1.80 14.36
N ASN A 264 2.84 -1.72 15.64
CA ASN A 264 3.72 -1.32 16.76
C ASN A 264 4.10 -2.49 17.68
N PHE A 265 3.75 -3.73 17.33
CA PHE A 265 4.05 -4.92 18.12
C PHE A 265 4.55 -6.06 17.23
N PRO A 266 5.45 -6.95 17.74
CA PRO A 266 6.00 -8.06 16.97
C PRO A 266 4.91 -8.97 16.42
N LEU A 267 5.01 -9.32 15.12
CA LEU A 267 4.12 -10.27 14.46
C LEU A 267 4.78 -11.66 14.42
N SER A 268 3.99 -12.73 14.52
CA SER A 268 4.49 -14.11 14.36
C SER A 268 4.92 -14.46 12.93
N GLY A 269 4.69 -13.58 11.98
CA GLY A 269 5.03 -13.72 10.56
C GLY A 269 4.45 -12.56 9.76
N MET A 270 4.74 -12.53 8.46
CA MET A 270 4.12 -11.55 7.57
C MET A 270 2.61 -11.79 7.45
N PRO A 271 1.79 -10.72 7.43
CA PRO A 271 0.38 -10.84 7.10
C PRO A 271 0.16 -11.59 5.79
N PRO A 272 -0.89 -12.42 5.67
CA PRO A 272 -1.19 -13.14 4.45
C PRO A 272 -1.34 -12.20 3.25
N ASN A 273 -0.69 -12.54 2.13
CA ASN A 273 -0.84 -11.82 0.87
C ASN A 273 -1.91 -12.48 -0.03
N ALA A 274 -3.06 -12.84 0.57
CA ALA A 274 -4.19 -13.36 -0.19
C ALA A 274 -4.81 -12.23 -1.02
N ARG A 275 -5.21 -12.55 -2.25
CA ARG A 275 -5.92 -11.61 -3.12
C ARG A 275 -7.37 -11.48 -2.65
N HIS A 276 -7.85 -10.25 -2.43
CA HIS A 276 -9.25 -10.00 -2.10
C HIS A 276 -10.12 -9.96 -3.37
N ALA A 277 -11.43 -10.16 -3.20
CA ALA A 277 -12.38 -10.25 -4.31
C ALA A 277 -12.38 -9.01 -5.22
N ARG A 278 -12.06 -7.83 -4.68
CA ARG A 278 -12.00 -6.56 -5.44
C ARG A 278 -10.64 -6.21 -6.03
N GLN A 279 -9.62 -7.04 -5.84
CA GLN A 279 -8.27 -6.79 -6.36
C GLN A 279 -8.02 -7.36 -7.75
#